data_b70264fb298e4ad47f84b684f78ed2ae
#
_entry.id   b70264fb298e4ad47f84b684f78ed2ae
#
_cell.length_a   1.000
_cell.length_b   1.000
_cell.length_c   1.000
_cell.angle_alpha   90.00
_cell.angle_beta   90.00
_cell.angle_gamma   90.00
#
_symmetry.space_group_name_H-M   'P 1'
#
loop_
_entity.id
_entity.type
_entity.pdbx_description
1 polymer ?
#
loop_
_entity_poly.entity_id
_entity_poly.type
_entity_poly.pdbx_seq_one_letter_code
_entity_poly.pdbx_strand_id
1 'polypeptide(L)'
;MIKNLKKQNVWFVFTPYLWLVLFFFVPLALIFKISISVSEWGMPPYRDLFSLSENGLEINSTLGNYLFIFSDPFYIRSYLNSLSLAFTSTVLCLLIGYPIAFYVAKSKTSIRNILLIMLIIPFWSSFLLRVYAWKVLLQGSGIINSILIHIGLISEPISMLHNHYAVILGVVYTYLPFMILPLYGYLVKFDLNLIDASNDLGAKPLNTFVKVILPLSLPGIVAGSMLVFIPVVGEYIIPEMLGGSDKLYFCLLYTSPSPRDNTL
;
A
#
# COMPACT_ATOMS: atom_id res chain seq x y z
N MET A 1 42.86 -5.19 -21.71
CA MET A 1 41.54 -5.75 -22.07
C MET A 1 40.44 -5.33 -21.11
N ILE A 2 40.66 -5.28 -19.78
CA ILE A 2 39.68 -4.94 -18.74
C ILE A 2 39.23 -3.45 -18.79
N LYS A 3 40.08 -2.51 -19.23
CA LYS A 3 39.74 -1.07 -19.33
C LYS A 3 38.69 -0.74 -20.41
N ASN A 4 38.63 -1.54 -21.49
CA ASN A 4 37.67 -1.32 -22.58
C ASN A 4 36.28 -1.90 -22.27
N LEU A 5 36.17 -2.94 -21.42
CA LEU A 5 34.91 -3.47 -20.94
C LEU A 5 34.16 -2.48 -20.02
N LYS A 6 34.90 -1.66 -19.25
CA LYS A 6 34.30 -0.61 -18.41
C LYS A 6 33.64 0.50 -19.22
N LYS A 7 34.12 0.84 -20.38
CA LYS A 7 33.61 1.94 -21.21
C LYS A 7 32.39 1.55 -22.05
N GLN A 8 32.29 0.29 -22.47
CA GLN A 8 31.11 -0.24 -23.18
C GLN A 8 29.94 -0.46 -22.27
N ASN A 9 30.16 -0.91 -21.02
CA ASN A 9 29.08 -1.14 -20.07
C ASN A 9 28.40 0.16 -19.55
N VAL A 10 29.11 1.30 -19.59
CA VAL A 10 28.57 2.59 -19.17
C VAL A 10 27.40 3.04 -20.04
N TRP A 11 27.49 2.85 -21.37
CA TRP A 11 26.43 3.23 -22.31
C TRP A 11 25.16 2.40 -22.14
N PHE A 12 25.30 1.08 -21.92
CA PHE A 12 24.13 0.20 -21.67
C PHE A 12 23.43 0.52 -20.34
N VAL A 13 24.17 0.99 -19.36
CA VAL A 13 23.63 1.40 -18.06
C VAL A 13 23.07 2.82 -18.12
N PHE A 14 23.72 3.72 -18.87
CA PHE A 14 23.34 5.13 -18.97
C PHE A 14 21.93 5.35 -19.54
N THR A 15 21.53 4.61 -20.58
CA THR A 15 20.24 4.77 -21.24
C THR A 15 19.06 4.53 -20.30
N PRO A 16 18.95 3.39 -19.57
CA PRO A 16 17.85 3.18 -18.63
C PRO A 16 17.90 4.15 -17.42
N TYR A 17 19.09 4.54 -16.95
CA TYR A 17 19.21 5.54 -15.90
C TYR A 17 18.77 6.94 -16.36
N LEU A 18 19.16 7.36 -17.57
CA LEU A 18 18.71 8.62 -18.15
C LEU A 18 17.18 8.67 -18.27
N TRP A 19 16.58 7.58 -18.76
CA TRP A 19 15.12 7.44 -18.83
C TRP A 19 14.48 7.57 -17.47
N LEU A 20 14.97 6.85 -16.48
CA LEU A 20 14.46 6.86 -15.12
C LEU A 20 14.60 8.26 -14.48
N VAL A 21 15.75 8.90 -14.63
CA VAL A 21 15.99 10.26 -14.16
C VAL A 21 15.00 11.24 -14.80
N LEU A 22 14.83 11.19 -16.11
CA LEU A 22 13.99 12.14 -16.84
C LEU A 22 12.50 11.95 -16.48
N PHE A 23 12.00 10.72 -16.47
CA PHE A 23 10.60 10.45 -16.22
C PHE A 23 10.22 10.40 -14.72
N PHE A 24 11.17 10.30 -13.83
CA PHE A 24 10.93 10.36 -12.38
C PHE A 24 11.25 11.73 -11.80
N PHE A 25 12.44 12.26 -12.06
CA PHE A 25 12.86 13.51 -11.43
C PHE A 25 12.22 14.75 -12.04
N VAL A 26 11.88 14.76 -13.32
CA VAL A 26 11.22 15.94 -13.93
C VAL A 26 9.84 16.15 -13.35
N PRO A 27 8.93 15.14 -13.28
CA PRO A 27 7.65 15.29 -12.59
C PRO A 27 7.81 15.63 -11.11
N LEU A 28 8.78 15.02 -10.42
CA LEU A 28 9.04 15.31 -9.01
C LEU A 28 9.48 16.77 -8.80
N ALA A 29 10.35 17.28 -9.67
CA ALA A 29 10.78 18.67 -9.62
C ALA A 29 9.63 19.65 -9.91
N LEU A 30 8.71 19.30 -10.81
CA LEU A 30 7.49 20.08 -11.07
C LEU A 30 6.58 20.10 -9.86
N ILE A 31 6.34 18.95 -9.22
CA ILE A 31 5.54 18.87 -7.98
C ILE A 31 6.21 19.70 -6.88
N PHE A 32 7.53 19.61 -6.72
CA PHE A 32 8.27 20.40 -5.75
C PHE A 32 8.17 21.88 -6.05
N LYS A 33 8.30 22.30 -7.34
CA LYS A 33 8.08 23.70 -7.76
C LYS A 33 6.70 24.19 -7.31
N ILE A 34 5.64 23.40 -7.58
CA ILE A 34 4.26 23.79 -7.24
C ILE A 34 4.09 23.86 -5.71
N SER A 35 4.68 22.95 -4.95
CA SER A 35 4.52 22.89 -3.50
C SER A 35 5.06 24.11 -2.76
N ILE A 36 6.09 24.77 -3.32
CA ILE A 36 6.66 26.02 -2.78
C ILE A 36 6.13 27.29 -3.46
N SER A 37 5.27 27.17 -4.47
CA SER A 37 4.67 28.32 -5.15
C SER A 37 3.53 28.93 -4.33
N VAL A 38 3.29 30.21 -4.49
CA VAL A 38 2.14 30.90 -3.89
C VAL A 38 0.87 30.47 -4.63
N SER A 39 -0.16 30.01 -3.89
CA SER A 39 -1.45 29.68 -4.47
C SER A 39 -2.17 30.95 -4.95
N GLU A 40 -2.74 30.89 -6.14
CA GLU A 40 -3.50 31.99 -6.74
C GLU A 40 -4.77 31.46 -7.39
N TRP A 41 -5.84 32.27 -7.37
CA TRP A 41 -7.09 31.92 -8.06
C TRP A 41 -6.90 32.11 -9.56
N GLY A 42 -6.86 30.99 -10.31
CA GLY A 42 -6.68 31.00 -11.77
C GLY A 42 -6.30 29.66 -12.32
N MET A 43 -6.05 29.57 -13.63
CA MET A 43 -5.45 28.42 -14.29
C MET A 43 -4.12 28.81 -14.91
N PRO A 44 -2.97 28.32 -14.43
CA PRO A 44 -2.77 27.36 -13.33
C PRO A 44 -3.04 27.97 -11.94
N PRO A 45 -3.41 27.17 -10.91
CA PRO A 45 -3.78 27.67 -9.58
C PRO A 45 -2.56 28.02 -8.71
N TYR A 46 -1.48 28.43 -9.31
CA TYR A 46 -0.25 28.85 -8.65
C TYR A 46 0.47 29.93 -9.45
N ARG A 47 1.15 30.84 -8.75
CA ARG A 47 1.99 31.87 -9.37
C ARG A 47 3.34 31.26 -9.76
N ASP A 48 3.89 31.70 -10.90
CA ASP A 48 5.24 31.28 -11.29
C ASP A 48 6.29 31.70 -10.26
N LEU A 49 7.25 30.80 -9.99
CA LEU A 49 8.34 31.04 -9.02
C LEU A 49 9.17 32.28 -9.40
N PHE A 50 9.34 32.52 -10.70
CA PHE A 50 10.09 33.64 -11.22
C PHE A 50 9.14 34.50 -12.05
N SER A 51 8.81 35.70 -11.58
CA SER A 51 8.04 36.72 -12.33
C SER A 51 8.93 37.92 -12.61
N LEU A 52 8.84 38.43 -13.84
CA LEU A 52 9.45 39.69 -14.23
C LEU A 52 8.48 40.82 -13.80
N SER A 53 8.83 41.52 -12.74
CA SER A 53 8.15 42.77 -12.31
C SER A 53 8.90 43.98 -12.85
N GLU A 54 8.25 45.14 -12.89
CA GLU A 54 8.88 46.40 -13.28
C GLU A 54 10.14 46.72 -12.46
N ASN A 55 10.28 46.15 -11.26
CA ASN A 55 11.41 46.35 -10.35
C ASN A 55 12.48 45.22 -10.42
N GLY A 56 12.35 44.25 -11.36
CA GLY A 56 13.31 43.15 -11.54
C GLY A 56 12.71 41.74 -11.39
N LEU A 57 13.54 40.76 -11.19
CA LEU A 57 13.18 39.35 -10.95
C LEU A 57 12.63 39.21 -9.51
N GLU A 58 11.34 38.91 -9.39
CA GLU A 58 10.72 38.59 -8.12
C GLU A 58 10.65 37.04 -7.96
N ILE A 59 11.07 36.56 -6.79
CA ILE A 59 10.98 35.14 -6.43
C ILE A 59 9.74 34.93 -5.56
N ASN A 60 8.70 34.32 -6.14
CA ASN A 60 7.41 34.04 -5.48
C ASN A 60 7.43 32.65 -4.82
N SER A 61 8.29 32.44 -3.81
CA SER A 61 8.34 31.19 -3.07
C SER A 61 7.77 31.36 -1.67
N THR A 62 7.02 30.35 -1.20
CA THR A 62 6.46 30.36 0.15
C THR A 62 6.55 28.97 0.79
N LEU A 63 6.83 28.94 2.09
CA LEU A 63 6.66 27.75 2.92
C LEU A 63 5.29 27.75 3.64
N GLY A 64 4.46 28.76 3.35
CA GLY A 64 3.13 28.90 3.95
C GLY A 64 2.22 27.69 3.71
N ASN A 65 2.34 27.05 2.55
CA ASN A 65 1.58 25.82 2.24
C ASN A 65 1.90 24.70 3.24
N TYR A 66 3.16 24.52 3.60
CA TYR A 66 3.57 23.51 4.60
C TYR A 66 3.10 23.90 6.00
N LEU A 67 3.27 25.17 6.38
CA LEU A 67 2.80 25.67 7.68
C LEU A 67 1.29 25.49 7.81
N PHE A 68 0.52 25.75 6.74
CA PHE A 68 -0.93 25.54 6.72
C PHE A 68 -1.30 24.07 6.97
N ILE A 69 -0.65 23.12 6.27
CA ILE A 69 -0.90 21.69 6.45
C ILE A 69 -0.59 21.25 7.89
N PHE A 70 0.50 21.76 8.49
CA PHE A 70 0.89 21.39 9.86
C PHE A 70 0.09 22.12 10.93
N SER A 71 -0.52 23.28 10.64
CA SER A 71 -1.31 24.04 11.59
C SER A 71 -2.77 23.57 11.66
N ASP A 72 -3.28 22.95 10.60
CA ASP A 72 -4.66 22.47 10.56
C ASP A 72 -4.75 21.02 11.06
N PRO A 73 -5.41 20.76 12.20
CA PRO A 73 -5.58 19.42 12.77
C PRO A 73 -6.25 18.43 11.84
N PHE A 74 -7.02 18.92 10.86
CA PHE A 74 -7.74 18.08 9.91
C PHE A 74 -6.79 17.28 9.00
N TYR A 75 -5.75 17.94 8.44
CA TYR A 75 -4.75 17.28 7.58
C TYR A 75 -3.91 16.28 8.37
N ILE A 76 -3.49 16.66 9.58
CA ILE A 76 -2.70 15.77 10.45
C ILE A 76 -3.51 14.53 10.82
N ARG A 77 -4.78 14.70 11.20
CA ARG A 77 -5.67 13.59 11.56
C ARG A 77 -5.89 12.64 10.39
N SER A 78 -6.12 13.18 9.20
CA SER A 78 -6.30 12.39 7.97
C SER A 78 -5.04 11.59 7.62
N TYR A 79 -3.86 12.20 7.77
CA TYR A 79 -2.59 11.52 7.56
C TYR A 79 -2.36 10.39 8.58
N LEU A 80 -2.64 10.64 9.86
CA LEU A 80 -2.54 9.62 10.91
C LEU A 80 -3.54 8.48 10.70
N ASN A 81 -4.75 8.75 10.21
CA ASN A 81 -5.71 7.72 9.84
C ASN A 81 -5.18 6.82 8.72
N SER A 82 -4.55 7.41 7.69
CA SER A 82 -3.92 6.64 6.59
C SER A 82 -2.75 5.79 7.08
N LEU A 83 -1.90 6.33 7.96
CA LEU A 83 -0.80 5.57 8.59
C LEU A 83 -1.33 4.42 9.45
N SER A 84 -2.38 4.67 10.24
CA SER A 84 -3.02 3.65 11.07
C SER A 84 -3.63 2.54 10.22
N LEU A 85 -4.31 2.89 9.12
CA LEU A 85 -4.84 1.92 8.16
C LEU A 85 -3.71 1.08 7.55
N ALA A 86 -2.65 1.73 7.06
CA ALA A 86 -1.52 1.06 6.44
C ALA A 86 -0.82 0.11 7.43
N PHE A 87 -0.56 0.57 8.64
CA PHE A 87 0.07 -0.24 9.68
C PHE A 87 -0.79 -1.46 10.07
N THR A 88 -2.08 -1.22 10.37
CA THR A 88 -3.01 -2.29 10.77
C THR A 88 -3.17 -3.33 9.66
N SER A 89 -3.35 -2.88 8.42
CA SER A 89 -3.49 -3.76 7.27
C SER A 89 -2.20 -4.55 6.98
N THR A 90 -1.02 -3.91 7.13
CA THR A 90 0.27 -4.60 6.96
C THR A 90 0.47 -5.68 8.01
N VAL A 91 0.14 -5.41 9.28
CA VAL A 91 0.22 -6.40 10.36
C VAL A 91 -0.74 -7.57 10.10
N LEU A 92 -1.98 -7.29 9.69
CA LEU A 92 -2.94 -8.34 9.36
C LEU A 92 -2.51 -9.16 8.13
N CYS A 93 -2.00 -8.50 7.08
CA CYS A 93 -1.43 -9.19 5.92
C CYS A 93 -0.25 -10.08 6.32
N LEU A 94 0.60 -9.64 7.26
CA LEU A 94 1.72 -10.44 7.75
C LEU A 94 1.21 -11.64 8.56
N LEU A 95 0.29 -11.43 9.48
CA LEU A 95 -0.26 -12.50 10.33
C LEU A 95 -0.96 -13.60 9.51
N ILE A 96 -1.70 -13.22 8.47
CA ILE A 96 -2.39 -14.15 7.58
C ILE A 96 -1.41 -14.70 6.52
N GLY A 97 -0.61 -13.83 5.93
CA GLY A 97 0.27 -14.16 4.82
C GLY A 97 1.46 -15.04 5.20
N TYR A 98 2.00 -14.86 6.42
CA TYR A 98 3.16 -15.63 6.87
C TYR A 98 2.89 -17.14 6.95
N PRO A 99 1.82 -17.62 7.62
CA PRO A 99 1.48 -19.04 7.63
C PRO A 99 1.24 -19.60 6.23
N ILE A 100 0.57 -18.83 5.36
CA ILE A 100 0.30 -19.24 3.96
C ILE A 100 1.63 -19.36 3.19
N ALA A 101 2.48 -18.35 3.24
CA ALA A 101 3.78 -18.34 2.56
C ALA A 101 4.67 -19.50 3.04
N PHE A 102 4.68 -19.77 4.35
CA PHE A 102 5.42 -20.87 4.94
C PHE A 102 4.91 -22.24 4.50
N TYR A 103 3.58 -22.43 4.46
CA TYR A 103 2.96 -23.66 3.96
C TYR A 103 3.28 -23.88 2.48
N VAL A 104 3.14 -22.84 1.66
CA VAL A 104 3.48 -22.90 0.22
C VAL A 104 4.94 -23.23 0.01
N ALA A 105 5.86 -22.61 0.77
CA ALA A 105 7.29 -22.86 0.66
C ALA A 105 7.67 -24.31 0.99
N LYS A 106 7.02 -24.92 1.99
CA LYS A 106 7.24 -26.31 2.40
C LYS A 106 6.52 -27.36 1.54
N SER A 107 5.57 -26.94 0.71
CA SER A 107 4.78 -27.86 -0.11
C SER A 107 5.61 -28.48 -1.23
N LYS A 108 5.22 -29.72 -1.64
CA LYS A 108 5.79 -30.39 -2.82
C LYS A 108 5.61 -29.49 -4.07
N THR A 109 6.55 -29.57 -5.00
CA THR A 109 6.61 -28.69 -6.18
C THR A 109 5.28 -28.60 -6.96
N SER A 110 4.57 -29.72 -7.15
CA SER A 110 3.29 -29.72 -7.86
C SER A 110 2.21 -28.94 -7.11
N ILE A 111 2.07 -29.17 -5.79
CA ILE A 111 1.10 -28.45 -4.94
C ILE A 111 1.47 -26.97 -4.84
N ARG A 112 2.74 -26.69 -4.64
CA ARG A 112 3.28 -25.32 -4.57
C ARG A 112 2.93 -24.49 -5.79
N ASN A 113 3.12 -25.04 -7.00
CA ASN A 113 2.79 -24.34 -8.22
C ASN A 113 1.29 -24.03 -8.34
N ILE A 114 0.42 -24.98 -7.95
CA ILE A 114 -1.02 -24.77 -7.94
C ILE A 114 -1.40 -23.66 -6.94
N LEU A 115 -0.85 -23.70 -5.72
CA LEU A 115 -1.12 -22.68 -4.71
C LEU A 115 -0.66 -21.27 -5.15
N LEU A 116 0.51 -21.17 -5.79
CA LEU A 116 1.00 -19.90 -6.34
C LEU A 116 0.10 -19.37 -7.46
N ILE A 117 -0.36 -20.26 -8.35
CA ILE A 117 -1.30 -19.88 -9.41
C ILE A 117 -2.61 -19.38 -8.78
N MET A 118 -3.19 -20.11 -7.83
CA MET A 118 -4.41 -19.69 -7.13
C MET A 118 -4.27 -18.33 -6.45
N LEU A 119 -3.08 -18.02 -5.92
CA LEU A 119 -2.78 -16.75 -5.28
C LEU A 119 -2.69 -15.59 -6.29
N ILE A 120 -2.26 -15.88 -7.53
CA ILE A 120 -2.07 -14.87 -8.58
C ILE A 120 -3.35 -14.69 -9.42
N ILE A 121 -4.20 -15.70 -9.59
CA ILE A 121 -5.43 -15.64 -10.40
C ILE A 121 -6.29 -14.40 -10.11
N PRO A 122 -6.54 -13.99 -8.85
CA PRO A 122 -7.33 -12.79 -8.56
C PRO A 122 -6.78 -11.51 -9.18
N PHE A 123 -5.46 -11.45 -9.47
CA PHE A 123 -4.86 -10.27 -10.09
C PHE A 123 -5.21 -10.10 -11.58
N TRP A 124 -5.64 -11.15 -12.25
CA TRP A 124 -6.08 -11.05 -13.63
C TRP A 124 -7.43 -10.37 -13.77
N SER A 125 -8.21 -10.28 -12.69
CA SER A 125 -9.41 -9.46 -12.65
C SER A 125 -9.09 -7.99 -12.36
N SER A 126 -9.93 -7.08 -12.84
CA SER A 126 -9.80 -5.65 -12.57
C SER A 126 -9.81 -5.37 -11.06
N PHE A 127 -8.92 -4.47 -10.62
CA PHE A 127 -8.87 -4.00 -9.24
C PHE A 127 -10.22 -3.42 -8.77
N LEU A 128 -10.81 -2.53 -9.58
CA LEU A 128 -12.10 -1.91 -9.30
C LEU A 128 -13.21 -2.95 -9.16
N LEU A 129 -13.23 -3.96 -10.04
CA LEU A 129 -14.24 -5.02 -9.98
C LEU A 129 -14.18 -5.78 -8.64
N ARG A 130 -12.97 -6.04 -8.13
CA ARG A 130 -12.78 -6.72 -6.84
C ARG A 130 -13.29 -5.89 -5.67
N VAL A 131 -12.98 -4.59 -5.67
CA VAL A 131 -13.45 -3.68 -4.61
C VAL A 131 -14.97 -3.53 -4.67
N TYR A 132 -15.54 -3.42 -5.88
CA TYR A 132 -16.99 -3.37 -6.09
C TYR A 132 -17.69 -4.66 -5.63
N ALA A 133 -17.10 -5.82 -5.89
CA ALA A 133 -17.62 -7.09 -5.39
C ALA A 133 -17.71 -7.10 -3.85
N TRP A 134 -16.67 -6.62 -3.15
CA TRP A 134 -16.73 -6.46 -1.69
C TRP A 134 -17.83 -5.50 -1.25
N LYS A 135 -18.01 -4.38 -1.97
CA LYS A 135 -19.11 -3.45 -1.70
C LYS A 135 -20.46 -4.14 -1.76
N VAL A 136 -20.72 -4.92 -2.82
CA VAL A 136 -21.99 -5.67 -2.98
C VAL A 136 -22.15 -6.75 -1.90
N LEU A 137 -21.08 -7.47 -1.55
CA LEU A 137 -21.12 -8.51 -0.52
C LEU A 137 -21.44 -7.97 0.87
N LEU A 138 -20.91 -6.78 1.21
CA LEU A 138 -21.03 -6.16 2.54
C LEU A 138 -22.29 -5.29 2.70
N GLN A 139 -23.09 -5.07 1.64
CA GLN A 139 -24.35 -4.34 1.74
C GLN A 139 -25.35 -5.02 2.71
N GLY A 140 -26.27 -4.24 3.26
CA GLY A 140 -27.33 -4.78 4.12
C GLY A 140 -28.16 -5.87 3.44
N SER A 141 -28.44 -5.72 2.13
CA SER A 141 -29.08 -6.73 1.28
C SER A 141 -28.09 -7.70 0.63
N GLY A 142 -26.80 -7.67 1.04
CA GLY A 142 -25.75 -8.47 0.44
C GLY A 142 -25.78 -9.94 0.84
N ILE A 143 -25.02 -10.74 0.10
CA ILE A 143 -24.98 -12.21 0.27
C ILE A 143 -24.56 -12.60 1.71
N ILE A 144 -23.61 -11.88 2.31
CA ILE A 144 -23.12 -12.19 3.67
C ILE A 144 -24.27 -12.06 4.69
N ASN A 145 -25.01 -10.96 4.67
CA ASN A 145 -26.16 -10.77 5.56
C ASN A 145 -27.26 -11.82 5.29
N SER A 146 -27.53 -12.12 4.03
CA SER A 146 -28.54 -13.14 3.64
C SER A 146 -28.17 -14.51 4.20
N ILE A 147 -26.89 -14.92 4.12
CA ILE A 147 -26.40 -16.18 4.69
C ILE A 147 -26.52 -16.17 6.21
N LEU A 148 -26.10 -15.10 6.90
CA LEU A 148 -26.13 -14.99 8.35
C LEU A 148 -27.56 -15.05 8.91
N ILE A 149 -28.53 -14.43 8.22
CA ILE A 149 -29.95 -14.50 8.56
C ILE A 149 -30.50 -15.92 8.33
N HIS A 150 -30.15 -16.53 7.19
CA HIS A 150 -30.63 -17.87 6.86
C HIS A 150 -30.14 -18.97 7.84
N ILE A 151 -28.92 -18.81 8.36
CA ILE A 151 -28.35 -19.73 9.38
C ILE A 151 -28.91 -19.40 10.78
N GLY A 152 -29.64 -18.28 10.96
CA GLY A 152 -30.22 -17.86 12.22
C GLY A 152 -29.22 -17.24 13.20
N LEU A 153 -28.04 -16.81 12.70
CA LEU A 153 -27.02 -16.14 13.52
C LEU A 153 -27.41 -14.70 13.85
N ILE A 154 -28.16 -14.04 12.97
CA ILE A 154 -28.66 -12.67 13.14
C ILE A 154 -30.12 -12.61 12.74
N SER A 155 -30.91 -11.74 13.41
CA SER A 155 -32.33 -11.52 13.12
C SER A 155 -32.54 -10.39 12.13
N GLU A 156 -31.61 -9.42 12.08
CA GLU A 156 -31.67 -8.24 11.21
C GLU A 156 -30.34 -8.03 10.49
N PRO A 157 -30.35 -7.40 9.30
CA PRO A 157 -29.12 -7.13 8.56
C PRO A 157 -28.16 -6.21 9.35
N ILE A 158 -26.90 -6.61 9.44
CA ILE A 158 -25.83 -5.80 10.06
C ILE A 158 -25.29 -4.82 9.01
N SER A 159 -25.09 -3.55 9.38
CA SER A 159 -24.38 -2.57 8.56
C SER A 159 -22.87 -2.85 8.55
N MET A 160 -22.42 -3.69 7.63
CA MET A 160 -21.01 -4.04 7.46
C MET A 160 -20.26 -3.07 6.53
N LEU A 161 -20.98 -2.33 5.69
CA LEU A 161 -20.45 -1.34 4.77
C LEU A 161 -20.32 0.03 5.44
N HIS A 162 -19.52 0.90 4.85
CA HIS A 162 -19.29 2.27 5.30
C HIS A 162 -18.68 2.38 6.71
N ASN A 163 -17.77 1.49 7.03
CA ASN A 163 -17.03 1.52 8.29
C ASN A 163 -15.52 1.19 8.08
N HIS A 164 -14.73 1.49 9.09
CA HIS A 164 -13.28 1.25 9.06
C HIS A 164 -12.89 -0.22 8.88
N TYR A 165 -13.69 -1.15 9.39
CA TYR A 165 -13.42 -2.58 9.28
C TYR A 165 -13.61 -3.09 7.85
N ALA A 166 -14.62 -2.57 7.13
CA ALA A 166 -14.83 -2.86 5.72
C ALA A 166 -13.62 -2.42 4.88
N VAL A 167 -13.07 -1.24 5.18
CA VAL A 167 -11.86 -0.73 4.52
C VAL A 167 -10.67 -1.65 4.79
N ILE A 168 -10.42 -2.01 6.06
CA ILE A 168 -9.32 -2.93 6.42
C ILE A 168 -9.46 -4.26 5.69
N LEU A 169 -10.67 -4.83 5.67
CA LEU A 169 -10.94 -6.10 4.98
C LEU A 169 -10.66 -6.01 3.49
N GLY A 170 -11.13 -4.95 2.83
CA GLY A 170 -10.87 -4.71 1.39
C GLY A 170 -9.37 -4.53 1.10
N VAL A 171 -8.66 -3.78 1.94
CA VAL A 171 -7.21 -3.56 1.83
C VAL A 171 -6.46 -4.88 2.05
N VAL A 172 -6.73 -5.59 3.13
CA VAL A 172 -6.06 -6.87 3.43
C VAL A 172 -6.27 -7.87 2.30
N TYR A 173 -7.49 -8.05 1.83
CA TYR A 173 -7.78 -8.94 0.70
C TYR A 173 -6.97 -8.56 -0.55
N THR A 174 -6.93 -7.27 -0.86
CA THR A 174 -6.28 -6.76 -2.07
C THR A 174 -4.76 -6.88 -2.01
N TYR A 175 -4.16 -6.59 -0.85
CA TYR A 175 -2.71 -6.51 -0.70
C TYR A 175 -2.07 -7.79 -0.13
N LEU A 176 -2.86 -8.77 0.31
CA LEU A 176 -2.36 -10.05 0.86
C LEU A 176 -1.34 -10.76 -0.04
N PRO A 177 -1.53 -10.89 -1.36
CA PRO A 177 -0.55 -11.52 -2.23
C PRO A 177 0.78 -10.76 -2.33
N PHE A 178 0.78 -9.43 -2.20
CA PHE A 178 2.01 -8.63 -2.15
C PHE A 178 2.83 -8.90 -0.89
N MET A 179 2.20 -9.36 0.19
CA MET A 179 2.88 -9.85 1.38
C MET A 179 3.40 -11.28 1.18
N ILE A 180 2.58 -12.17 0.61
CA ILE A 180 2.89 -13.60 0.50
C ILE A 180 4.04 -13.85 -0.47
N LEU A 181 4.07 -13.21 -1.64
CA LEU A 181 5.05 -13.51 -2.69
C LEU A 181 6.51 -13.24 -2.28
N PRO A 182 6.87 -12.07 -1.69
CA PRO A 182 8.22 -11.86 -1.19
C PRO A 182 8.59 -12.81 -0.05
N LEU A 183 7.67 -13.03 0.90
CA LEU A 183 7.87 -14.00 1.99
C LEU A 183 8.16 -15.38 1.45
N TYR A 184 7.33 -15.86 0.52
CA TYR A 184 7.55 -17.14 -0.16
C TYR A 184 8.91 -17.18 -0.85
N GLY A 185 9.32 -16.12 -1.57
CA GLY A 185 10.58 -16.05 -2.28
C GLY A 185 11.81 -16.18 -1.38
N TYR A 186 11.71 -15.78 -0.11
CA TYR A 186 12.73 -16.00 0.91
C TYR A 186 12.60 -17.39 1.56
N LEU A 187 11.39 -17.78 1.94
CA LEU A 187 11.14 -19.03 2.66
C LEU A 187 11.41 -20.28 1.81
N VAL A 188 11.23 -20.22 0.50
CA VAL A 188 11.52 -21.35 -0.40
C VAL A 188 13.01 -21.68 -0.52
N LYS A 189 13.87 -20.69 -0.24
CA LYS A 189 15.33 -20.84 -0.23
C LYS A 189 15.88 -21.28 1.12
N PHE A 190 15.02 -21.40 2.12
CA PHE A 190 15.38 -21.74 3.47
C PHE A 190 15.81 -23.21 3.53
N ASP A 191 16.98 -23.46 4.15
CA ASP A 191 17.44 -24.82 4.38
C ASP A 191 16.65 -25.46 5.54
N LEU A 192 15.83 -26.46 5.19
CA LEU A 192 15.00 -27.18 6.16
C LEU A 192 15.83 -27.95 7.19
N ASN A 193 17.09 -28.30 6.88
CA ASN A 193 17.99 -28.99 7.82
C ASN A 193 18.25 -28.13 9.09
N LEU A 194 18.11 -26.81 9.01
CA LEU A 194 18.21 -25.95 10.19
C LEU A 194 17.07 -26.16 11.19
N ILE A 195 15.90 -26.56 10.70
CA ILE A 195 14.75 -26.89 11.56
C ILE A 195 15.03 -28.24 12.25
N ASP A 196 15.52 -29.21 11.49
CA ASP A 196 15.83 -30.54 11.99
C ASP A 196 16.96 -30.45 13.02
N ALA A 197 18.04 -29.73 12.73
CA ALA A 197 19.12 -29.46 13.69
C ALA A 197 18.63 -28.76 14.97
N SER A 198 17.70 -27.84 14.87
CA SER A 198 17.09 -27.20 16.03
C SER A 198 16.27 -28.19 16.87
N ASN A 199 15.56 -29.10 16.22
CA ASN A 199 14.78 -30.14 16.91
C ASN A 199 15.70 -31.17 17.60
N ASP A 200 16.82 -31.54 16.97
CA ASP A 200 17.82 -32.47 17.53
C ASP A 200 18.47 -31.85 18.79
N LEU A 201 18.57 -30.53 18.87
CA LEU A 201 19.01 -29.80 20.06
C LEU A 201 17.90 -29.65 21.12
N GLY A 202 16.74 -30.29 20.95
CA GLY A 202 15.62 -30.28 21.89
C GLY A 202 14.78 -29.00 21.90
N ALA A 203 14.89 -28.15 20.87
CA ALA A 203 14.09 -26.96 20.79
C ALA A 203 12.61 -27.30 20.53
N LYS A 204 11.71 -26.64 21.28
CA LYS A 204 10.27 -26.71 21.02
C LYS A 204 9.93 -26.01 19.69
N PRO A 205 8.87 -26.41 18.97
CA PRO A 205 8.51 -25.81 17.67
C PRO A 205 8.38 -24.28 17.69
N LEU A 206 7.85 -23.71 18.78
CA LEU A 206 7.74 -22.27 18.95
C LEU A 206 9.12 -21.60 19.06
N ASN A 207 10.06 -22.23 19.78
CA ASN A 207 11.42 -21.71 19.92
C ASN A 207 12.17 -21.76 18.58
N THR A 208 12.02 -22.84 17.82
CA THR A 208 12.57 -22.98 16.46
C THR A 208 11.99 -21.87 15.55
N PHE A 209 10.69 -21.63 15.63
CA PHE A 209 10.05 -20.57 14.86
C PHE A 209 10.63 -19.20 15.21
N VAL A 210 10.61 -18.82 16.48
CA VAL A 210 11.01 -17.47 16.92
C VAL A 210 12.52 -17.23 16.81
N LYS A 211 13.35 -18.23 17.09
CA LYS A 211 14.81 -18.07 17.15
C LYS A 211 15.54 -18.40 15.85
N VAL A 212 14.93 -19.20 14.96
CA VAL A 212 15.58 -19.66 13.73
C VAL A 212 14.81 -19.14 12.50
N ILE A 213 13.53 -19.51 12.36
CA ILE A 213 12.78 -19.26 11.13
C ILE A 213 12.48 -17.76 10.97
N LEU A 214 11.98 -17.11 12.02
CA LEU A 214 11.56 -15.72 11.98
C LEU A 214 12.73 -14.75 11.67
N PRO A 215 13.91 -14.84 12.32
CA PRO A 215 15.05 -13.98 12.00
C PRO A 215 15.56 -14.17 10.58
N LEU A 216 15.60 -15.41 10.09
CA LEU A 216 16.05 -15.71 8.74
C LEU A 216 15.06 -15.26 7.66
N SER A 217 13.77 -15.17 7.98
CA SER A 217 12.74 -14.65 7.08
C SER A 217 12.59 -13.13 7.14
N LEU A 218 13.31 -12.45 8.02
CA LEU A 218 13.19 -10.99 8.23
C LEU A 218 13.33 -10.17 6.94
N PRO A 219 14.27 -10.45 6.01
CA PRO A 219 14.34 -9.71 4.75
C PRO A 219 13.07 -9.85 3.90
N GLY A 220 12.44 -11.05 3.91
CA GLY A 220 11.16 -11.29 3.25
C GLY A 220 10.00 -10.56 3.92
N ILE A 221 9.99 -10.53 5.26
CA ILE A 221 8.99 -9.79 6.05
C ILE A 221 9.08 -8.30 5.74
N VAL A 222 10.29 -7.72 5.76
CA VAL A 222 10.50 -6.31 5.46
C VAL A 222 10.08 -5.97 4.03
N ALA A 223 10.50 -6.79 3.06
CA ALA A 223 10.13 -6.56 1.66
C ALA A 223 8.62 -6.65 1.43
N GLY A 224 7.94 -7.68 1.96
CA GLY A 224 6.49 -7.81 1.90
C GLY A 224 5.76 -6.68 2.61
N SER A 225 6.23 -6.31 3.81
CA SER A 225 5.65 -5.20 4.57
C SER A 225 5.75 -3.87 3.83
N MET A 226 6.87 -3.57 3.19
CA MET A 226 7.02 -2.34 2.38
C MET A 226 6.10 -2.34 1.16
N LEU A 227 5.96 -3.48 0.48
CA LEU A 227 5.07 -3.62 -0.68
C LEU A 227 3.58 -3.49 -0.33
N VAL A 228 3.20 -3.73 0.92
CA VAL A 228 1.85 -3.48 1.42
C VAL A 228 1.72 -2.08 1.99
N PHE A 229 2.62 -1.67 2.89
CA PHE A 229 2.51 -0.43 3.65
C PHE A 229 2.53 0.81 2.75
N ILE A 230 3.52 0.89 1.83
CA ILE A 230 3.71 2.10 1.02
C ILE A 230 2.49 2.41 0.13
N PRO A 231 1.94 1.45 -0.66
CA PRO A 231 0.74 1.73 -1.46
C PRO A 231 -0.49 2.02 -0.60
N VAL A 232 -0.65 1.35 0.55
CA VAL A 232 -1.83 1.52 1.41
C VAL A 232 -1.87 2.91 2.06
N VAL A 233 -0.73 3.54 2.34
CA VAL A 233 -0.72 4.94 2.81
C VAL A 233 -1.38 5.86 1.78
N GLY A 234 -1.17 5.59 0.49
CA GLY A 234 -1.71 6.34 -0.64
C GLY A 234 -3.02 5.79 -1.22
N GLU A 235 -3.64 4.79 -0.59
CA GLU A 235 -4.87 4.16 -1.09
C GLU A 235 -6.07 5.08 -0.90
N TYR A 236 -6.82 5.33 -1.99
CA TYR A 236 -8.03 6.15 -1.95
C TYR A 236 -9.29 5.40 -2.39
N ILE A 237 -9.18 4.45 -3.35
CA ILE A 237 -10.34 3.79 -3.96
C ILE A 237 -11.08 2.91 -2.96
N ILE A 238 -10.33 2.12 -2.19
CA ILE A 238 -10.94 1.21 -1.20
C ILE A 238 -11.61 2.01 -0.07
N PRO A 239 -10.96 3.02 0.56
CA PRO A 239 -11.62 3.90 1.52
C PRO A 239 -12.84 4.63 0.96
N GLU A 240 -12.80 5.10 -0.28
CA GLU A 240 -13.93 5.79 -0.91
C GLU A 240 -15.13 4.86 -1.14
N MET A 241 -14.89 3.63 -1.58
CA MET A 241 -15.95 2.69 -1.91
C MET A 241 -16.52 1.92 -0.72
N LEU A 242 -15.69 1.58 0.27
CA LEU A 242 -16.07 0.74 1.41
C LEU A 242 -16.12 1.53 2.72
N GLY A 243 -15.44 2.67 2.80
CA GLY A 243 -15.39 3.52 3.97
C GLY A 243 -16.66 4.34 4.16
N GLY A 244 -16.79 4.89 5.38
CA GLY A 244 -17.83 5.85 5.74
C GLY A 244 -17.25 7.24 5.95
N SER A 245 -18.11 8.21 6.28
CA SER A 245 -17.74 9.58 6.60
C SER A 245 -16.98 9.73 7.93
N ASP A 246 -16.93 8.67 8.74
CA ASP A 246 -16.37 8.70 10.08
C ASP A 246 -14.85 8.92 10.13
N LYS A 247 -14.14 8.45 9.10
CA LYS A 247 -12.69 8.61 8.99
C LYS A 247 -12.30 9.10 7.61
N LEU A 248 -11.73 10.30 7.58
CA LEU A 248 -11.10 10.84 6.39
C LEU A 248 -9.67 10.30 6.29
N TYR A 249 -9.31 9.85 5.10
CA TYR A 249 -7.97 9.41 4.75
C TYR A 249 -7.29 10.46 3.88
N PHE A 250 -5.98 10.52 3.94
CA PHE A 250 -5.20 11.59 3.30
C PHE A 250 -5.49 11.72 1.79
N CYS A 251 -5.58 10.61 1.07
CA CYS A 251 -5.85 10.66 -0.37
C CYS A 251 -7.28 11.08 -0.73
N LEU A 252 -8.25 10.89 0.16
CA LEU A 252 -9.62 11.37 -0.05
C LEU A 252 -9.73 12.90 0.01
N LEU A 253 -8.79 13.58 0.63
CA LEU A 253 -8.77 15.05 0.70
C LEU A 253 -8.64 15.72 -0.67
N TYR A 254 -8.04 15.03 -1.65
CA TYR A 254 -7.87 15.56 -3.01
C TYR A 254 -9.03 15.22 -3.95
N THR A 255 -9.83 14.22 -3.58
CA THR A 255 -10.92 13.69 -4.44
C THR A 255 -12.30 14.09 -3.96
N SER A 256 -12.45 14.41 -2.68
CA SER A 256 -13.72 14.90 -2.11
C SER A 256 -13.84 16.40 -2.31
N PRO A 257 -15.00 16.92 -2.79
CA PRO A 257 -15.24 18.34 -2.83
C PRO A 257 -15.09 18.92 -1.42
N SER A 258 -14.38 20.03 -1.31
CA SER A 258 -14.17 20.72 -0.04
C SER A 258 -15.53 21.08 0.58
N PRO A 259 -15.72 20.99 1.89
CA PRO A 259 -16.90 21.57 2.55
C PRO A 259 -17.11 23.05 2.23
N ARG A 260 -16.06 23.74 1.80
CA ARG A 260 -16.12 25.15 1.34
C ARG A 260 -16.71 25.31 -0.06
N ASP A 261 -16.69 24.26 -0.89
CA ASP A 261 -17.24 24.29 -2.25
C ASP A 261 -18.77 24.26 -2.27
N ASN A 262 -19.39 23.84 -1.15
CA ASN A 262 -20.85 23.83 -0.98
C ASN A 262 -21.41 25.19 -0.45
N THR A 263 -20.58 26.21 -0.29
CA THR A 263 -20.98 27.54 0.23
C THR A 263 -20.91 28.65 -0.83
N LEU A 264 -20.82 28.27 -2.12
CA LEU A 264 -20.93 29.20 -3.26
C LEU A 264 -22.27 29.06 -3.97
#